data_cca46349e12ca5faf764ace2051bb563
#
_entry.id   cca46349e12ca5faf764ace2051bb563
#
_cell.length_a   1.000
_cell.length_b   1.000
_cell.length_c   1.000
_cell.angle_alpha   90.00
_cell.angle_beta   90.00
_cell.angle_gamma   90.00
#
_symmetry.space_group_name_H-M   'P 1'
#
loop_
_entity.id
_entity.type
_entity.pdbx_description
1 polymer ?
#
loop_
_entity_poly.entity_id
_entity_poly.type
_entity_poly.pdbx_seq_one_letter_code
_entity_poly.pdbx_strand_id
1 'polypeptide(L)'
;MEGKMRSVWQQQQLTSYCLYGSKRNMMLNIFNNSNSPFYRFGQVIFMQKIAKEHWIPFILSSFAKTGKSISVEMAERICDAVACHSWYLQQLCYFIWSFTVSEVTEDIYHLGLKQVLNINTPMFQNDTENLSSTQIEMLKAIANGEQHFSSQAVKQIYNLGNPNTIVKNRKTLQNKDIIEKQNDAFGFVDPIYRLWFKEEYCR
;
A
#
# COMPACT_ATOMS: atom_id res chain seq x y z
N MET A 1 24.11 -14.67 -8.54
CA MET A 1 23.07 -15.07 -9.51
C MET A 1 22.83 -13.97 -10.54
N GLU A 2 22.52 -12.76 -10.14
CA GLU A 2 22.19 -11.60 -11.01
C GLU A 2 23.26 -11.29 -12.08
N GLY A 3 24.56 -11.32 -11.75
CA GLY A 3 25.63 -11.08 -12.73
C GLY A 3 25.68 -12.09 -13.86
N LYS A 4 25.39 -13.37 -13.57
CA LYS A 4 25.29 -14.41 -14.61
C LYS A 4 24.05 -14.20 -15.50
N MET A 5 22.92 -13.80 -14.91
CA MET A 5 21.71 -13.48 -15.68
C MET A 5 21.98 -12.32 -16.63
N ARG A 6 22.58 -11.22 -16.14
CA ARG A 6 22.93 -10.09 -16.99
C ARG A 6 23.82 -10.48 -18.16
N SER A 7 24.89 -11.23 -17.93
CA SER A 7 25.82 -11.63 -19.00
C SER A 7 25.15 -12.47 -20.08
N VAL A 8 24.21 -13.35 -19.71
CA VAL A 8 23.44 -14.16 -20.66
C VAL A 8 22.43 -13.28 -21.44
N TRP A 9 21.71 -12.42 -20.73
CA TRP A 9 20.67 -11.57 -21.35
C TRP A 9 21.24 -10.56 -22.34
N GLN A 10 22.43 -10.02 -22.06
CA GLN A 10 23.10 -9.09 -22.98
C GLN A 10 23.50 -9.72 -24.32
N GLN A 11 23.62 -11.04 -24.38
CA GLN A 11 23.98 -11.77 -25.61
C GLN A 11 22.76 -12.16 -26.46
N GLN A 12 21.56 -12.07 -25.90
CA GLN A 12 20.32 -12.48 -26.57
C GLN A 12 19.75 -11.32 -27.39
N GLN A 13 19.89 -11.38 -28.71
CA GLN A 13 19.47 -10.31 -29.62
C GLN A 13 17.99 -10.36 -29.98
N LEU A 14 17.34 -11.52 -29.86
CA LEU A 14 15.94 -11.74 -30.27
C LEU A 14 14.97 -11.80 -29.09
N THR A 15 15.43 -11.47 -27.87
CA THR A 15 14.63 -11.58 -26.66
C THR A 15 14.56 -10.24 -25.94
N SER A 16 13.35 -9.79 -25.60
CA SER A 16 13.11 -8.66 -24.73
C SER A 16 12.71 -9.15 -23.33
N TYR A 17 13.29 -8.56 -22.30
CA TYR A 17 12.99 -8.90 -20.92
C TYR A 17 12.16 -7.82 -20.25
N CYS A 18 11.05 -8.20 -19.64
CA CYS A 18 10.24 -7.34 -18.79
C CYS A 18 10.29 -7.87 -17.36
N LEU A 19 10.89 -7.09 -16.45
CA LEU A 19 10.96 -7.40 -15.04
C LEU A 19 9.98 -6.49 -14.30
N TYR A 20 9.11 -7.06 -13.51
CA TYR A 20 8.13 -6.30 -12.76
C TYR A 20 8.08 -6.76 -11.30
N GLY A 21 7.70 -5.86 -10.41
CA GLY A 21 7.55 -6.14 -9.00
C GLY A 21 6.84 -5.00 -8.27
N SER A 22 6.13 -5.33 -7.20
CA SER A 22 5.40 -4.37 -6.36
C SER A 22 6.29 -3.70 -5.31
N LYS A 23 7.41 -4.31 -4.92
CA LYS A 23 8.34 -3.76 -3.92
C LYS A 23 9.25 -2.72 -4.57
N ARG A 24 8.82 -1.46 -4.53
CA ARG A 24 9.50 -0.34 -5.19
C ARG A 24 10.96 -0.17 -4.76
N ASN A 25 11.23 -0.19 -3.45
CA ASN A 25 12.59 -0.02 -2.95
C ASN A 25 13.52 -1.17 -3.36
N MET A 26 13.00 -2.40 -3.41
CA MET A 26 13.76 -3.56 -3.90
C MET A 26 14.12 -3.40 -5.37
N MET A 27 13.16 -3.01 -6.22
CA MET A 27 13.40 -2.77 -7.65
C MET A 27 14.39 -1.64 -7.89
N LEU A 28 14.27 -0.54 -7.15
CA LEU A 28 15.24 0.57 -7.21
C LEU A 28 16.65 0.12 -6.81
N ASN A 29 16.79 -0.71 -5.79
CA ASN A 29 18.09 -1.24 -5.38
C ASN A 29 18.73 -2.14 -6.45
N ILE A 30 17.93 -2.90 -7.18
CA ILE A 30 18.41 -3.76 -8.26
C ILE A 30 18.88 -2.92 -9.48
N PHE A 31 18.12 -1.90 -9.88
CA PHE A 31 18.36 -1.21 -11.15
C PHE A 31 19.07 0.15 -11.03
N ASN A 32 18.98 0.82 -9.88
CA ASN A 32 19.54 2.15 -9.68
C ASN A 32 20.75 2.18 -8.74
N ASN A 33 21.08 1.07 -8.07
CA ASN A 33 22.27 0.97 -7.24
C ASN A 33 23.49 0.69 -8.14
N SER A 34 24.49 1.56 -8.11
CA SER A 34 25.74 1.43 -8.88
C SER A 34 26.50 0.14 -8.63
N ASN A 35 26.32 -0.49 -7.47
CA ASN A 35 26.95 -1.77 -7.11
C ASN A 35 26.14 -2.99 -7.56
N SER A 36 24.94 -2.79 -8.12
CA SER A 36 24.10 -3.88 -8.61
C SER A 36 24.52 -4.33 -10.01
N PRO A 37 24.55 -5.63 -10.30
CA PRO A 37 24.79 -6.13 -11.65
C PRO A 37 23.83 -5.58 -12.69
N PHE A 38 22.59 -5.27 -12.33
CA PHE A 38 21.58 -4.69 -13.24
C PHE A 38 21.56 -3.16 -13.27
N TYR A 39 22.56 -2.49 -12.68
CA TYR A 39 22.64 -1.04 -12.75
C TYR A 39 22.57 -0.54 -14.19
N ARG A 40 21.60 0.32 -14.48
CA ARG A 40 21.32 0.91 -15.82
C ARG A 40 21.17 -0.16 -16.93
N PHE A 41 20.69 -1.35 -16.59
CA PHE A 41 20.54 -2.43 -17.59
C PHE A 41 19.35 -2.23 -18.54
N GLY A 42 18.36 -1.46 -18.15
CA GLY A 42 17.18 -1.20 -18.97
C GLY A 42 16.43 0.06 -18.56
N GLN A 43 15.31 0.31 -19.20
CA GLN A 43 14.42 1.42 -18.86
C GLN A 43 13.60 1.05 -17.62
N VAL A 44 13.60 1.94 -16.62
CA VAL A 44 12.74 1.79 -15.43
C VAL A 44 11.44 2.56 -15.68
N ILE A 45 10.31 1.86 -15.61
CA ILE A 45 8.98 2.44 -15.76
C ILE A 45 8.28 2.37 -14.40
N PHE A 46 7.85 3.51 -13.87
CA PHE A 46 7.03 3.58 -12.67
C PHE A 46 5.56 3.66 -13.06
N MET A 47 4.84 2.55 -12.85
CA MET A 47 3.40 2.55 -13.06
C MET A 47 2.72 3.35 -11.95
N GLN A 48 1.87 4.28 -12.36
CA GLN A 48 1.03 5.04 -11.44
C GLN A 48 -0.23 4.23 -11.09
N LYS A 49 -0.87 4.57 -9.97
CA LYS A 49 -2.21 4.06 -9.66
C LYS A 49 -3.19 4.46 -10.76
N ILE A 50 -4.12 3.60 -11.06
CA ILE A 50 -5.25 3.94 -11.94
C ILE A 50 -6.07 5.02 -11.23
N ALA A 51 -6.35 6.12 -11.93
CA ALA A 51 -7.07 7.25 -11.37
C ALA A 51 -8.54 6.90 -11.09
N LYS A 52 -9.13 7.56 -10.11
CA LYS A 52 -10.50 7.34 -9.63
C LYS A 52 -11.53 7.46 -10.76
N GLU A 53 -11.31 8.40 -11.69
CA GLU A 53 -12.17 8.67 -12.85
C GLU A 53 -12.30 7.47 -13.79
N HIS A 54 -11.31 6.58 -13.80
CA HIS A 54 -11.34 5.34 -14.57
C HIS A 54 -11.96 4.18 -13.80
N TRP A 55 -11.80 4.17 -12.47
CA TRP A 55 -12.36 3.13 -11.62
C TRP A 55 -13.87 3.22 -11.49
N ILE A 56 -14.43 4.42 -11.32
CA ILE A 56 -15.87 4.62 -11.09
C ILE A 56 -16.70 4.00 -12.23
N PRO A 57 -16.52 4.37 -13.52
CA PRO A 57 -17.31 3.77 -14.60
C PRO A 57 -17.09 2.27 -14.74
N PHE A 58 -15.88 1.78 -14.45
CA PHE A 58 -15.59 0.34 -14.46
C PHE A 58 -16.40 -0.39 -13.37
N ILE A 59 -16.45 0.12 -12.14
CA ILE A 59 -17.23 -0.45 -11.03
C ILE A 59 -18.71 -0.48 -11.40
N LEU A 60 -19.28 0.67 -11.79
CA LEU A 60 -20.69 0.78 -12.16
C LEU A 60 -21.08 -0.22 -13.24
N SER A 61 -20.30 -0.28 -14.32
CA SER A 61 -20.57 -1.22 -15.44
C SER A 61 -20.42 -2.68 -15.04
N SER A 62 -19.48 -2.99 -14.13
CA SER A 62 -19.25 -4.36 -13.68
C SER A 62 -20.40 -4.89 -12.81
N PHE A 63 -20.97 -4.05 -11.95
CA PHE A 63 -22.16 -4.39 -11.16
C PHE A 63 -23.37 -4.54 -12.07
N ALA A 64 -23.61 -3.59 -12.98
CA ALA A 64 -24.73 -3.60 -13.91
C ALA A 64 -24.78 -4.86 -14.80
N LYS A 65 -23.62 -5.37 -15.26
CA LYS A 65 -23.52 -6.61 -16.06
C LYS A 65 -24.11 -7.83 -15.38
N THR A 66 -24.22 -7.81 -14.06
CA THR A 66 -24.73 -8.93 -13.24
C THR A 66 -26.11 -8.62 -12.64
N GLY A 67 -26.79 -7.56 -13.12
CA GLY A 67 -28.11 -7.15 -12.65
C GLY A 67 -28.12 -6.50 -11.26
N LYS A 68 -26.95 -6.05 -10.79
CA LYS A 68 -26.81 -5.33 -9.50
C LYS A 68 -26.54 -3.87 -9.74
N SER A 69 -26.97 -3.02 -8.80
CA SER A 69 -26.76 -1.57 -8.86
C SER A 69 -25.84 -1.10 -7.73
N ILE A 70 -25.05 -0.08 -8.02
CA ILE A 70 -24.21 0.64 -7.06
C ILE A 70 -24.26 2.13 -7.44
N SER A 71 -24.36 3.02 -6.46
CA SER A 71 -24.34 4.46 -6.73
C SER A 71 -22.93 4.97 -7.05
N VAL A 72 -22.85 6.13 -7.70
CA VAL A 72 -21.57 6.80 -7.98
C VAL A 72 -20.84 7.13 -6.69
N GLU A 73 -21.56 7.66 -5.70
CA GLU A 73 -21.02 8.03 -4.39
C GLU A 73 -20.44 6.81 -3.67
N MET A 74 -21.10 5.66 -3.76
CA MET A 74 -20.58 4.42 -3.17
C MET A 74 -19.33 3.92 -3.91
N ALA A 75 -19.29 4.01 -5.23
CA ALA A 75 -18.12 3.67 -6.02
C ALA A 75 -16.93 4.61 -5.71
N GLU A 76 -17.18 5.91 -5.53
CA GLU A 76 -16.16 6.87 -5.07
C GLU A 76 -15.63 6.51 -3.70
N ARG A 77 -16.51 6.19 -2.77
CA ARG A 77 -16.15 5.80 -1.41
C ARG A 77 -15.31 4.52 -1.37
N ILE A 78 -15.60 3.55 -2.21
CA ILE A 78 -14.77 2.34 -2.38
C ILE A 78 -13.36 2.74 -2.83
N CYS A 79 -13.24 3.60 -3.84
CA CYS A 79 -11.95 4.08 -4.33
C CYS A 79 -11.15 4.78 -3.24
N ASP A 80 -11.79 5.64 -2.45
CA ASP A 80 -11.16 6.41 -1.37
C ASP A 80 -10.71 5.52 -0.22
N ALA A 81 -11.54 4.56 0.20
CA ALA A 81 -11.23 3.65 1.29
C ALA A 81 -9.94 2.87 1.08
N VAL A 82 -9.67 2.48 -0.16
CA VAL A 82 -8.48 1.73 -0.56
C VAL A 82 -7.45 2.57 -1.31
N ALA A 83 -7.60 3.91 -1.31
CA ALA A 83 -6.71 4.85 -2.00
C ALA A 83 -6.39 4.43 -3.46
N CYS A 84 -7.38 3.97 -4.20
CA CYS A 84 -7.28 3.43 -5.56
C CYS A 84 -6.23 2.32 -5.73
N HIS A 85 -5.91 1.57 -4.67
CA HIS A 85 -5.00 0.43 -4.76
C HIS A 85 -5.70 -0.72 -5.49
N SER A 86 -5.24 -1.05 -6.69
CA SER A 86 -5.94 -1.94 -7.64
C SER A 86 -6.32 -3.31 -7.06
N TRP A 87 -5.43 -3.92 -6.26
CA TRP A 87 -5.69 -5.21 -5.61
C TRP A 87 -6.84 -5.11 -4.60
N TYR A 88 -6.73 -4.16 -3.66
CA TYR A 88 -7.74 -3.99 -2.62
C TYR A 88 -9.07 -3.46 -3.16
N LEU A 89 -9.03 -2.64 -4.20
CA LEU A 89 -10.24 -2.16 -4.86
C LEU A 89 -11.03 -3.33 -5.45
N GLN A 90 -10.36 -4.22 -6.17
CA GLN A 90 -11.00 -5.40 -6.74
C GLN A 90 -11.50 -6.36 -5.64
N GLN A 91 -10.71 -6.57 -4.59
CA GLN A 91 -11.11 -7.42 -3.45
C GLN A 91 -12.33 -6.85 -2.72
N LEU A 92 -12.36 -5.54 -2.44
CA LEU A 92 -13.49 -4.88 -1.80
C LEU A 92 -14.74 -4.92 -2.67
N CYS A 93 -14.61 -4.60 -3.96
CA CYS A 93 -15.70 -4.72 -4.92
C CYS A 93 -16.24 -6.14 -5.01
N TYR A 94 -15.37 -7.17 -4.99
CA TYR A 94 -15.78 -8.56 -5.00
C TYR A 94 -16.64 -8.93 -3.80
N PHE A 95 -16.24 -8.54 -2.57
CA PHE A 95 -17.03 -8.84 -1.37
C PHE A 95 -18.33 -8.05 -1.35
N ILE A 96 -18.30 -6.76 -1.67
CA ILE A 96 -19.53 -5.95 -1.78
C ILE A 96 -20.48 -6.60 -2.80
N TRP A 97 -19.98 -6.94 -3.99
CA TRP A 97 -20.76 -7.60 -5.01
C TRP A 97 -21.34 -8.94 -4.54
N SER A 98 -20.57 -9.77 -3.84
CA SER A 98 -21.00 -11.09 -3.36
C SER A 98 -22.10 -11.00 -2.30
N PHE A 99 -22.11 -9.95 -1.47
CA PHE A 99 -23.13 -9.73 -0.46
C PHE A 99 -24.37 -8.97 -0.98
N THR A 100 -24.25 -8.33 -2.14
CA THR A 100 -25.34 -7.57 -2.76
C THR A 100 -26.33 -8.52 -3.45
N VAL A 101 -27.62 -8.35 -3.20
CA VAL A 101 -28.70 -9.05 -3.94
C VAL A 101 -29.07 -8.23 -5.17
N SER A 102 -29.49 -6.98 -4.98
CA SER A 102 -29.91 -6.07 -6.05
C SER A 102 -29.19 -4.73 -6.03
N GLU A 103 -29.09 -4.09 -4.87
CA GLU A 103 -28.50 -2.76 -4.69
C GLU A 103 -27.53 -2.76 -3.53
N VAL A 104 -26.41 -2.03 -3.69
CA VAL A 104 -25.39 -1.85 -2.64
C VAL A 104 -25.90 -0.86 -1.60
N THR A 105 -25.92 -1.30 -0.34
CA THR A 105 -26.27 -0.48 0.83
C THR A 105 -25.04 -0.16 1.67
N GLU A 106 -25.18 0.76 2.62
CA GLU A 106 -24.13 1.07 3.61
C GLU A 106 -23.71 -0.16 4.41
N ASP A 107 -24.65 -0.98 4.84
CA ASP A 107 -24.35 -2.19 5.60
C ASP A 107 -23.53 -3.21 4.79
N ILE A 108 -23.87 -3.36 3.50
CA ILE A 108 -23.11 -4.22 2.57
C ILE A 108 -21.69 -3.69 2.36
N TYR A 109 -21.52 -2.37 2.23
CA TYR A 109 -20.20 -1.76 2.14
C TYR A 109 -19.36 -2.04 3.39
N HIS A 110 -19.91 -1.81 4.57
CA HIS A 110 -19.21 -2.09 5.83
C HIS A 110 -18.88 -3.56 6.02
N LEU A 111 -19.79 -4.46 5.64
CA LEU A 111 -19.55 -5.89 5.66
C LEU A 111 -18.41 -6.30 4.73
N GLY A 112 -18.38 -5.74 3.51
CA GLY A 112 -17.31 -5.95 2.54
C GLY A 112 -15.97 -5.46 3.04
N LEU A 113 -15.91 -4.25 3.61
CA LEU A 113 -14.67 -3.70 4.16
C LEU A 113 -14.16 -4.52 5.34
N LYS A 114 -15.04 -4.93 6.24
CA LYS A 114 -14.70 -5.83 7.35
C LYS A 114 -14.11 -7.16 6.86
N GLN A 115 -14.66 -7.70 5.79
CA GLN A 115 -14.16 -8.95 5.21
C GLN A 115 -12.75 -8.78 4.61
N VAL A 116 -12.48 -7.64 3.94
CA VAL A 116 -11.13 -7.30 3.44
C VAL A 116 -10.14 -7.19 4.60
N LEU A 117 -10.50 -6.51 5.69
CA LEU A 117 -9.66 -6.40 6.89
C LEU A 117 -9.37 -7.78 7.49
N ASN A 118 -10.40 -8.60 7.71
CA ASN A 118 -10.27 -9.92 8.33
C ASN A 118 -9.33 -10.85 7.55
N ILE A 119 -9.46 -10.90 6.23
CA ILE A 119 -8.63 -11.78 5.39
C ILE A 119 -7.16 -11.36 5.41
N ASN A 120 -6.88 -10.06 5.48
CA ASN A 120 -5.52 -9.55 5.47
C ASN A 120 -4.89 -9.45 6.88
N THR A 121 -5.68 -9.59 7.95
CA THR A 121 -5.23 -9.50 9.35
C THR A 121 -4.01 -10.39 9.66
N PRO A 122 -3.95 -11.69 9.29
CA PRO A 122 -2.79 -12.52 9.62
C PRO A 122 -1.47 -12.00 9.02
N MET A 123 -1.51 -11.45 7.81
CA MET A 123 -0.36 -10.84 7.17
C MET A 123 0.07 -9.57 7.91
N PHE A 124 -0.89 -8.71 8.26
CA PHE A 124 -0.61 -7.46 8.96
C PHE A 124 -0.08 -7.70 10.39
N GLN A 125 -0.60 -8.70 11.09
CA GLN A 125 -0.10 -9.12 12.40
C GLN A 125 1.37 -9.55 12.28
N ASN A 126 1.69 -10.44 11.36
CA ASN A 126 3.07 -10.88 11.13
C ASN A 126 4.02 -9.73 10.81
N ASP A 127 3.61 -8.78 9.97
CA ASP A 127 4.43 -7.61 9.64
C ASP A 127 4.62 -6.69 10.85
N THR A 128 3.61 -6.56 11.72
CA THR A 128 3.63 -5.70 12.90
C THR A 128 4.44 -6.33 14.06
N GLU A 129 4.32 -7.63 14.28
CA GLU A 129 5.08 -8.37 15.31
C GLU A 129 6.60 -8.28 15.11
N ASN A 130 7.06 -8.07 13.88
CA ASN A 130 8.46 -7.87 13.55
C ASN A 130 8.94 -6.41 13.71
N LEU A 131 8.16 -5.55 14.36
CA LEU A 131 8.50 -4.16 14.65
C LEU A 131 8.86 -3.95 16.12
N SER A 132 9.80 -3.03 16.37
CA SER A 132 10.09 -2.61 17.75
C SER A 132 8.98 -1.72 18.30
N SER A 133 8.87 -1.62 19.64
CA SER A 133 7.88 -0.74 20.29
C SER A 133 7.94 0.70 19.79
N THR A 134 9.14 1.26 19.60
CA THR A 134 9.30 2.62 19.10
C THR A 134 8.93 2.78 17.61
N GLN A 135 8.98 1.71 16.82
CA GLN A 135 8.47 1.69 15.45
C GLN A 135 6.94 1.65 15.42
N ILE A 136 6.33 0.87 16.32
CA ILE A 136 4.87 0.84 16.49
C ILE A 136 4.36 2.22 16.92
N GLU A 137 5.01 2.86 17.89
CA GLU A 137 4.62 4.21 18.30
C GLU A 137 4.78 5.25 17.18
N MET A 138 5.79 5.11 16.33
CA MET A 138 5.92 5.95 15.14
C MET A 138 4.79 5.70 14.14
N LEU A 139 4.37 4.45 13.94
CA LEU A 139 3.23 4.13 13.07
C LEU A 139 1.92 4.69 13.63
N LYS A 140 1.71 4.68 14.97
CA LYS A 140 0.56 5.34 15.59
C LYS A 140 0.54 6.84 15.31
N ALA A 141 1.69 7.52 15.44
CA ALA A 141 1.80 8.93 15.10
C ALA A 141 1.43 9.18 13.62
N ILE A 142 1.98 8.41 12.69
CA ILE A 142 1.68 8.52 11.26
C ILE A 142 0.20 8.21 10.98
N ALA A 143 -0.36 7.16 11.60
CA ALA A 143 -1.77 6.79 11.44
C ALA A 143 -2.72 7.91 11.87
N ASN A 144 -2.33 8.68 12.90
CA ASN A 144 -3.09 9.82 13.41
C ASN A 144 -2.80 11.13 12.65
N GLY A 145 -1.96 11.09 11.61
CA GLY A 145 -1.70 12.25 10.75
C GLY A 145 -0.55 13.15 11.20
N GLU A 146 0.21 12.73 12.21
CA GLU A 146 1.38 13.49 12.66
C GLU A 146 2.49 13.47 11.62
N GLN A 147 3.13 14.62 11.43
CA GLN A 147 4.24 14.79 10.50
C GLN A 147 5.50 15.38 11.17
N HIS A 148 5.32 16.07 12.29
CA HIS A 148 6.39 16.76 13.02
C HIS A 148 6.96 15.89 14.16
N PHE A 149 7.52 14.71 13.81
CA PHE A 149 8.03 13.72 14.78
C PHE A 149 9.13 14.23 15.70
N SER A 150 9.78 15.34 15.35
CA SER A 150 10.82 15.97 16.18
C SER A 150 10.28 16.97 17.19
N SER A 151 9.01 17.36 17.12
CA SER A 151 8.39 18.26 18.10
C SER A 151 8.33 17.60 19.48
N GLN A 152 8.47 18.41 20.54
CA GLN A 152 8.49 17.88 21.90
C GLN A 152 7.14 17.24 22.29
N ALA A 153 6.05 17.84 21.87
CA ALA A 153 4.70 17.33 22.11
C ALA A 153 4.51 15.94 21.48
N VAL A 154 4.82 15.77 20.18
CA VAL A 154 4.66 14.48 19.48
C VAL A 154 5.57 13.40 20.06
N LYS A 155 6.81 13.76 20.42
CA LYS A 155 7.74 12.82 21.08
C LYS A 155 7.21 12.31 22.42
N GLN A 156 6.58 13.16 23.21
CA GLN A 156 6.02 12.79 24.52
C GLN A 156 4.76 11.94 24.36
N ILE A 157 3.85 12.35 23.46
CA ILE A 157 2.59 11.63 23.25
C ILE A 157 2.84 10.19 22.75
N TYR A 158 3.76 10.02 21.79
CA TYR A 158 4.02 8.73 21.16
C TYR A 158 5.31 8.04 21.61
N ASN A 159 6.00 8.57 22.61
CA ASN A 159 7.24 8.01 23.15
C ASN A 159 8.27 7.62 22.04
N LEU A 160 8.51 8.54 21.09
CA LEU A 160 9.32 8.28 19.89
C LEU A 160 10.83 8.15 20.15
N GLY A 161 11.27 8.44 21.38
CA GLY A 161 12.68 8.43 21.74
C GLY A 161 13.45 9.66 21.28
N ASN A 162 14.76 9.52 21.14
CA ASN A 162 15.64 10.61 20.72
C ASN A 162 15.62 10.85 19.19
N PRO A 163 16.16 11.99 18.69
CA PRO A 163 16.15 12.30 17.26
C PRO A 163 16.79 11.22 16.37
N ASN A 164 17.87 10.58 16.84
CA ASN A 164 18.54 9.53 16.08
C ASN A 164 17.66 8.28 15.95
N THR A 165 16.92 7.93 17.00
CA THR A 165 15.94 6.84 17.01
C THR A 165 14.83 7.11 15.99
N ILE A 166 14.30 8.33 15.96
CA ILE A 166 13.26 8.75 15.00
C ILE A 166 13.73 8.57 13.55
N VAL A 167 14.94 9.08 13.23
CA VAL A 167 15.52 8.96 11.88
C VAL A 167 15.74 7.50 11.51
N LYS A 168 16.31 6.69 12.44
CA LYS A 168 16.55 5.27 12.23
C LYS A 168 15.25 4.50 11.99
N ASN A 169 14.23 4.70 12.84
CA ASN A 169 12.95 4.01 12.72
C ASN A 169 12.23 4.37 11.40
N ARG A 170 12.21 5.65 11.04
CA ARG A 170 11.66 6.10 9.76
C ARG A 170 12.33 5.40 8.59
N LYS A 171 13.66 5.38 8.54
CA LYS A 171 14.42 4.71 7.48
C LYS A 171 14.15 3.20 7.45
N THR A 172 14.05 2.57 8.60
CA THR A 172 13.74 1.14 8.70
C THR A 172 12.34 0.83 8.17
N LEU A 173 11.33 1.62 8.57
CA LEU A 173 9.96 1.45 8.09
C LEU A 173 9.83 1.70 6.59
N GLN A 174 10.58 2.67 6.04
CA GLN A 174 10.66 2.89 4.59
C GLN A 174 11.33 1.72 3.86
N ASN A 175 12.44 1.19 4.38
CA ASN A 175 13.13 0.05 3.77
C ASN A 175 12.30 -1.24 3.81
N LYS A 176 11.38 -1.34 4.77
CA LYS A 176 10.40 -2.44 4.86
C LYS A 176 9.16 -2.22 3.97
N ASP A 177 9.08 -1.12 3.21
CA ASP A 177 7.93 -0.72 2.41
C ASP A 177 6.62 -0.59 3.25
N ILE A 178 6.72 -0.26 4.54
CA ILE A 178 5.57 -0.03 5.43
C ILE A 178 5.07 1.41 5.29
N ILE A 179 6.01 2.37 5.24
CA ILE A 179 5.70 3.79 5.02
C ILE A 179 6.45 4.33 3.81
N GLU A 180 5.88 5.34 3.20
CA GLU A 180 6.54 6.12 2.15
C GLU A 180 6.36 7.62 2.38
N LYS A 181 7.24 8.42 1.75
CA LYS A 181 7.09 9.87 1.73
C LYS A 181 6.31 10.28 0.49
N GLN A 182 5.18 10.92 0.69
CA GLN A 182 4.34 11.50 -0.36
C GLN A 182 4.18 13.00 -0.10
N ASN A 183 4.58 13.86 -1.05
CA ASN A 183 4.41 15.31 -0.97
C ASN A 183 4.82 15.92 0.39
N ASP A 184 6.01 15.57 0.89
CA ASP A 184 6.56 15.99 2.20
C ASP A 184 5.90 15.39 3.46
N ALA A 185 4.87 14.58 3.32
CA ALA A 185 4.25 13.82 4.41
C ALA A 185 4.63 12.34 4.37
N PHE A 186 4.65 11.70 5.54
CA PHE A 186 4.79 10.24 5.64
C PHE A 186 3.41 9.60 5.77
N GLY A 187 3.20 8.54 4.99
CA GLY A 187 1.98 7.73 5.03
C GLY A 187 2.27 6.25 4.91
N PHE A 188 1.28 5.44 5.21
CA PHE A 188 1.36 4.00 4.96
C PHE A 188 1.36 3.73 3.45
N VAL A 189 2.20 2.79 3.03
CA VAL A 189 2.21 2.29 1.63
C VAL A 189 0.92 1.53 1.34
N ASP A 190 0.48 0.70 2.31
CA ASP A 190 -0.70 -0.12 2.22
C ASP A 190 -1.89 0.56 2.92
N PRO A 191 -2.97 0.93 2.19
CA PRO A 191 -4.13 1.61 2.75
C PRO A 191 -4.96 0.71 3.68
N ILE A 192 -5.01 -0.60 3.44
CA ILE A 192 -5.76 -1.53 4.27
C ILE A 192 -5.00 -1.85 5.55
N TYR A 193 -3.67 -1.97 5.46
CA TYR A 193 -2.83 -2.06 6.66
C TYR A 193 -3.01 -0.83 7.56
N ARG A 194 -3.09 0.38 6.98
CA ARG A 194 -3.38 1.58 7.75
C ARG A 194 -4.71 1.50 8.49
N LEU A 195 -5.79 1.06 7.82
CA LEU A 195 -7.12 0.94 8.43
C LEU A 195 -7.09 -0.08 9.57
N TRP A 196 -6.56 -1.28 9.30
CA TRP A 196 -6.39 -2.33 10.29
C TRP A 196 -5.56 -1.85 11.50
N PHE A 197 -4.41 -1.21 11.24
CA PHE A 197 -3.53 -0.71 12.29
C PHE A 197 -4.22 0.33 13.17
N LYS A 198 -5.04 1.21 12.59
CA LYS A 198 -5.85 2.16 13.36
C LYS A 198 -6.85 1.47 14.28
N GLU A 199 -7.51 0.44 13.80
CA GLU A 199 -8.49 -0.31 14.59
C GLU A 199 -7.84 -1.08 15.75
N GLU A 200 -6.64 -1.62 15.55
CA GLU A 200 -5.98 -2.45 16.56
C GLU A 200 -5.11 -1.66 17.54
N TYR A 201 -4.45 -0.60 17.09
CA TYR A 201 -3.40 0.08 17.87
C TYR A 201 -3.70 1.54 18.26
N CYS A 202 -4.72 2.18 17.67
CA CYS A 202 -5.01 3.59 17.89
C CYS A 202 -6.37 3.83 18.60
N ARG A 203 -6.87 2.84 19.31
CA ARG A 203 -8.09 2.96 20.16
C ARG A 203 -7.81 3.75 21.43
#